data_78c02dbf81fc311bdf94ba44787e59e4
#
_entry.id   78c02dbf81fc311bdf94ba44787e59e4
#
_cell.length_a   1.000
_cell.length_b   1.000
_cell.length_c   1.000
_cell.angle_alpha   90.00
_cell.angle_beta   90.00
_cell.angle_gamma   90.00
#
_symmetry.space_group_name_H-M   'P 1'
#
loop_
_entity.id
_entity.type
_entity.pdbx_description
1 polymer ?
#
loop_
_entity_poly.entity_id
_entity_poly.type
_entity_poly.pdbx_seq_one_letter_code
_entity_poly.pdbx_strand_id
1 'polypeptide(L)'
;MKTVQMADMIFAVGGGKSMDTCKALADMLKKPVFTFPTIASNCAPVTALCILYGKDKVEFYDAQKPAIHCFIDTKIISNAPIKYLRAGIGDALSKQYEVCFNTRGRILNHTNNLGVQIAKDCSERLLQYGVKALDDAQKNIVSDEFIQTVLTIIVNTGLVSVLV
;
A
#
# COMPACT_ATOMS: atom_id res chain seq x y z
N MET A 1 14.05 -19.45 -11.75
CA MET A 1 13.73 -18.51 -12.85
C MET A 1 13.07 -19.15 -14.06
N LYS A 2 13.53 -20.32 -14.56
CA LYS A 2 12.92 -20.96 -15.77
C LYS A 2 11.40 -21.22 -15.65
N THR A 3 10.90 -21.64 -14.50
CA THR A 3 9.47 -21.95 -14.28
C THR A 3 8.57 -20.70 -14.36
N VAL A 4 9.05 -19.55 -13.89
CA VAL A 4 8.28 -18.30 -13.89
C VAL A 4 8.19 -17.68 -15.30
N GLN A 5 9.16 -17.97 -16.18
CA GLN A 5 9.13 -17.50 -17.56
C GLN A 5 7.98 -18.11 -18.38
N MET A 6 7.52 -19.31 -17.99
CA MET A 6 6.42 -20.02 -18.67
C MET A 6 5.04 -19.61 -18.15
N ALA A 7 4.96 -18.87 -17.05
CA ALA A 7 3.69 -18.42 -16.49
C ALA A 7 3.09 -17.28 -17.35
N ASP A 8 1.78 -17.25 -17.51
CA ASP A 8 1.07 -16.20 -18.25
C ASP A 8 0.86 -14.95 -17.39
N MET A 9 0.82 -15.09 -16.08
CA MET A 9 0.59 -14.02 -15.12
C MET A 9 1.25 -14.32 -13.77
N ILE A 10 1.36 -13.31 -12.92
CA ILE A 10 1.93 -13.42 -11.57
C ILE A 10 0.90 -13.00 -10.54
N PHE A 11 0.67 -13.84 -9.53
CA PHE A 11 -0.11 -13.52 -8.34
C PHE A 11 0.84 -13.23 -7.19
N ALA A 12 0.84 -11.98 -6.73
CA ALA A 12 1.61 -11.55 -5.56
C ALA A 12 0.75 -11.69 -4.31
N VAL A 13 1.02 -12.70 -3.49
CA VAL A 13 0.28 -12.97 -2.26
C VAL A 13 1.19 -12.75 -1.07
N GLY A 14 0.80 -11.89 -0.11
CA GLY A 14 1.58 -11.64 1.11
C GLY A 14 1.63 -10.19 1.54
N GLY A 15 2.72 -9.78 2.18
CA GLY A 15 3.00 -8.40 2.60
C GLY A 15 3.88 -7.64 1.61
N GLY A 16 4.32 -6.43 1.99
CA GLY A 16 5.05 -5.51 1.12
C GLY A 16 6.23 -6.12 0.38
N LYS A 17 7.08 -6.91 1.05
CA LYS A 17 8.23 -7.57 0.41
C LYS A 17 7.82 -8.52 -0.72
N SER A 18 6.75 -9.31 -0.52
CA SER A 18 6.21 -10.19 -1.56
C SER A 18 5.64 -9.38 -2.72
N MET A 19 4.89 -8.30 -2.41
CA MET A 19 4.33 -7.41 -3.43
C MET A 19 5.43 -6.82 -4.31
N ASP A 20 6.43 -6.19 -3.69
CA ASP A 20 7.50 -5.51 -4.41
C ASP A 20 8.35 -6.46 -5.24
N THR A 21 8.71 -7.63 -4.68
CA THR A 21 9.46 -8.66 -5.42
C THR A 21 8.67 -9.17 -6.63
N CYS A 22 7.38 -9.46 -6.45
CA CYS A 22 6.54 -9.98 -7.55
C CYS A 22 6.26 -8.91 -8.61
N LYS A 23 6.06 -7.64 -8.22
CA LYS A 23 5.87 -6.53 -9.17
C LYS A 23 7.13 -6.30 -10.01
N ALA A 24 8.30 -6.23 -9.38
CA ALA A 24 9.57 -6.08 -10.09
C ALA A 24 9.82 -7.25 -11.05
N LEU A 25 9.58 -8.50 -10.58
CA LEU A 25 9.72 -9.68 -11.42
C LEU A 25 8.75 -9.67 -12.61
N ALA A 26 7.50 -9.27 -12.38
CA ALA A 26 6.47 -9.18 -13.41
C ALA A 26 6.85 -8.15 -14.49
N ASP A 27 7.34 -6.99 -14.07
CA ASP A 27 7.78 -5.93 -14.97
C ASP A 27 8.98 -6.39 -15.83
N MET A 28 9.98 -7.01 -15.20
CA MET A 28 11.16 -7.57 -15.91
C MET A 28 10.77 -8.65 -16.93
N LEU A 29 9.75 -9.45 -16.62
CA LEU A 29 9.27 -10.52 -17.50
C LEU A 29 8.16 -10.06 -18.45
N LYS A 30 7.72 -8.80 -18.36
CA LYS A 30 6.59 -8.24 -19.13
C LYS A 30 5.31 -9.06 -18.97
N LYS A 31 5.03 -9.51 -17.73
CA LYS A 31 3.86 -10.30 -17.36
C LYS A 31 2.87 -9.46 -16.55
N PRO A 32 1.56 -9.71 -16.70
CA PRO A 32 0.57 -9.09 -15.82
C PRO A 32 0.76 -9.55 -14.37
N VAL A 33 0.60 -8.63 -13.41
CA VAL A 33 0.65 -8.91 -11.98
C VAL A 33 -0.66 -8.52 -11.30
N PHE A 34 -1.11 -9.39 -10.40
CA PHE A 34 -2.28 -9.22 -9.55
C PHE A 34 -1.83 -9.32 -8.10
N THR A 35 -2.27 -8.39 -7.24
CA THR A 35 -1.84 -8.35 -5.84
C THR A 35 -2.95 -8.78 -4.89
N PHE A 36 -2.58 -9.56 -3.89
CA PHE A 36 -3.44 -10.09 -2.83
C PHE A 36 -2.77 -9.81 -1.48
N PRO A 37 -2.91 -8.58 -0.91
CA PRO A 37 -2.30 -8.26 0.37
C PRO A 37 -2.91 -9.09 1.49
N THR A 38 -2.05 -9.71 2.31
CA THR A 38 -2.47 -10.45 3.51
C THR A 38 -2.33 -9.63 4.79
N ILE A 39 -1.77 -8.43 4.69
CA ILE A 39 -1.60 -7.45 5.75
C ILE A 39 -1.86 -6.05 5.21
N ALA A 40 -2.33 -5.13 6.04
CA ALA A 40 -2.45 -3.72 5.71
C ALA A 40 -1.35 -2.94 6.46
N SER A 41 -0.16 -2.87 5.89
CA SER A 41 0.99 -2.19 6.50
C SER A 41 1.55 -1.03 5.67
N ASN A 42 1.19 -0.93 4.40
CA ASN A 42 1.61 0.13 3.46
C ASN A 42 0.87 0.00 2.12
N CYS A 43 1.21 0.86 1.16
CA CYS A 43 0.60 0.94 -0.17
C CYS A 43 1.26 0.05 -1.25
N ALA A 44 2.25 -0.77 -0.92
CA ALA A 44 2.94 -1.62 -1.91
C ALA A 44 2.02 -2.43 -2.86
N PRO A 45 0.83 -2.90 -2.43
CA PRO A 45 -0.07 -3.63 -3.32
C PRO A 45 -0.58 -2.84 -4.53
N VAL A 46 -0.63 -1.50 -4.45
CA VAL A 46 -1.28 -0.65 -5.47
C VAL A 46 -0.33 0.32 -6.17
N THR A 47 0.93 0.42 -5.73
CA THR A 47 1.94 1.31 -6.31
C THR A 47 2.83 0.59 -7.32
N ALA A 48 3.46 1.34 -8.23
CA ALA A 48 4.48 0.82 -9.15
C ALA A 48 5.86 0.70 -8.49
N LEU A 49 6.16 1.57 -7.52
CA LEU A 49 7.42 1.54 -6.78
C LEU A 49 7.60 0.21 -6.04
N CYS A 50 8.80 -0.35 -6.15
CA CYS A 50 9.20 -1.59 -5.48
C CYS A 50 10.44 -1.34 -4.64
N ILE A 51 10.42 -1.80 -3.38
CA ILE A 51 11.57 -1.76 -2.48
C ILE A 51 12.17 -3.16 -2.39
N LEU A 52 13.32 -3.36 -3.00
CA LEU A 52 14.00 -4.64 -3.07
C LEU A 52 15.10 -4.71 -2.01
N TYR A 53 15.07 -5.75 -1.20
CA TYR A 53 16.01 -5.97 -0.11
C TYR A 53 17.07 -6.98 -0.53
N GLY A 54 18.28 -6.49 -0.85
CA GLY A 54 19.47 -7.32 -1.06
C GLY A 54 20.18 -7.66 0.26
N LYS A 55 21.31 -8.38 0.16
CA LYS A 55 22.10 -8.74 1.36
C LYS A 55 22.67 -7.50 2.08
N ASP A 56 23.19 -6.55 1.31
CA ASP A 56 23.94 -5.40 1.84
C ASP A 56 23.34 -4.05 1.47
N LYS A 57 22.23 -4.02 0.70
CA LYS A 57 21.62 -2.78 0.21
C LYS A 57 20.12 -2.93 0.00
N VAL A 58 19.46 -1.78 0.07
CA VAL A 58 18.07 -1.61 -0.34
C VAL A 58 18.09 -0.91 -1.70
N GLU A 59 17.37 -1.45 -2.66
CA GLU A 59 17.25 -0.89 -4.00
C GLU A 59 15.81 -0.45 -4.25
N PHE A 60 15.66 0.73 -4.86
CA PHE A 60 14.38 1.22 -5.36
C PHE A 60 14.27 0.86 -6.83
N TYR A 61 13.19 0.20 -7.20
CA TYR A 61 12.88 -0.18 -8.56
C TYR A 61 11.51 0.37 -8.93
N ASP A 62 11.47 1.20 -9.97
CA ASP A 62 10.23 1.74 -10.52
C ASP A 62 9.75 0.83 -11.65
N ALA A 63 8.70 0.05 -11.38
CA ALA A 63 8.04 -0.74 -12.42
C ALA A 63 7.28 0.21 -13.38
N GLN A 64 7.20 -0.16 -14.65
CA GLN A 64 6.52 0.65 -15.66
C GLN A 64 5.02 0.82 -15.38
N LYS A 65 4.42 -0.14 -14.69
CA LYS A 65 3.00 -0.14 -14.34
C LYS A 65 2.77 -0.74 -12.96
N PRO A 66 1.78 -0.25 -12.23
CA PRO A 66 1.31 -0.91 -11.01
C PRO A 66 0.63 -2.25 -11.36
N ALA A 67 0.21 -2.98 -10.34
CA ALA A 67 -0.60 -4.19 -10.53
C ALA A 67 -1.88 -3.88 -11.29
N ILE A 68 -2.33 -4.82 -12.13
CA ILE A 68 -3.58 -4.69 -12.92
C ILE A 68 -4.79 -4.61 -12.00
N HIS A 69 -4.81 -5.45 -10.96
CA HIS A 69 -5.81 -5.42 -9.90
C HIS A 69 -5.17 -5.73 -8.55
N CYS A 70 -5.75 -5.12 -7.50
CA CYS A 70 -5.47 -5.43 -6.11
C CYS A 70 -6.74 -6.02 -5.49
N PHE A 71 -6.67 -7.27 -5.02
CA PHE A 71 -7.77 -7.97 -4.36
C PHE A 71 -7.59 -7.88 -2.84
N ILE A 72 -8.38 -7.05 -2.19
CA ILE A 72 -8.30 -6.80 -0.74
C ILE A 72 -9.34 -7.65 -0.04
N ASP A 73 -8.91 -8.79 0.54
CA ASP A 73 -9.75 -9.59 1.42
C ASP A 73 -9.56 -9.12 2.88
N THR A 74 -10.51 -8.36 3.36
CA THR A 74 -10.47 -7.80 4.71
C THR A 74 -10.55 -8.88 5.81
N LYS A 75 -11.12 -10.05 5.52
CA LYS A 75 -11.15 -11.17 6.46
C LYS A 75 -9.77 -11.80 6.64
N ILE A 76 -9.00 -11.93 5.57
CA ILE A 76 -7.60 -12.37 5.66
C ILE A 76 -6.78 -11.35 6.46
N ILE A 77 -6.94 -10.06 6.17
CA ILE A 77 -6.20 -8.98 6.83
C ILE A 77 -6.58 -8.88 8.31
N SER A 78 -7.85 -9.10 8.69
CA SER A 78 -8.29 -9.05 10.10
C SER A 78 -7.67 -10.15 10.96
N ASN A 79 -7.27 -11.27 10.36
CA ASN A 79 -6.59 -12.37 11.06
C ASN A 79 -5.05 -12.20 11.10
N ALA A 80 -4.51 -11.16 10.49
CA ALA A 80 -3.08 -10.90 10.49
C ALA A 80 -2.60 -10.37 11.87
N PRO A 81 -1.32 -10.58 12.23
CA PRO A 81 -0.77 -10.02 13.46
C PRO A 81 -0.99 -8.49 13.52
N ILE A 82 -1.61 -8.02 14.60
CA ILE A 82 -2.05 -6.63 14.82
C ILE A 82 -0.93 -5.59 14.62
N LYS A 83 0.33 -5.98 14.83
CA LYS A 83 1.49 -5.11 14.62
C LYS A 83 1.56 -4.53 13.21
N TYR A 84 1.08 -5.26 12.20
CA TYR A 84 1.10 -4.81 10.80
C TYR A 84 0.04 -3.74 10.55
N LEU A 85 -1.15 -3.88 11.13
CA LEU A 85 -2.18 -2.84 11.06
C LEU A 85 -1.72 -1.55 11.78
N ARG A 86 -1.09 -1.69 12.96
CA ARG A 86 -0.48 -0.54 13.68
C ARG A 86 0.59 0.16 12.84
N ALA A 87 1.46 -0.61 12.20
CA ALA A 87 2.48 -0.06 11.29
C ALA A 87 1.84 0.69 10.11
N GLY A 88 0.81 0.12 9.50
CA GLY A 88 0.08 0.75 8.39
C GLY A 88 -0.64 2.03 8.80
N ILE A 89 -1.25 2.07 9.99
CA ILE A 89 -1.84 3.31 10.53
C ILE A 89 -0.76 4.39 10.71
N GLY A 90 0.40 4.03 11.28
CA GLY A 90 1.53 4.96 11.43
C GLY A 90 2.05 5.48 10.09
N ASP A 91 2.25 4.59 9.11
CA ASP A 91 2.66 4.94 7.75
C ASP A 91 1.66 5.89 7.08
N ALA A 92 0.37 5.60 7.18
CA ALA A 92 -0.66 6.42 6.54
C ALA A 92 -0.88 7.78 7.25
N LEU A 93 -0.71 7.85 8.58
CA LEU A 93 -0.75 9.12 9.32
C LEU A 93 0.42 10.05 8.95
N SER A 94 1.59 9.49 8.63
CA SER A 94 2.75 10.31 8.24
C SER A 94 2.55 11.01 6.90
N LYS A 95 1.69 10.49 6.01
CA LYS A 95 1.51 11.00 4.64
C LYS A 95 1.13 12.48 4.57
N GLN A 96 0.27 12.95 5.47
CA GLN A 96 -0.09 14.37 5.51
C GLN A 96 1.14 15.25 5.76
N TYR A 97 1.99 14.87 6.70
CA TYR A 97 3.19 15.64 7.05
C TYR A 97 4.26 15.56 5.97
N GLU A 98 4.49 14.36 5.41
CA GLU A 98 5.42 14.14 4.31
C GLU A 98 5.06 15.02 3.11
N VAL A 99 3.78 15.00 2.71
CA VAL A 99 3.28 15.76 1.56
C VAL A 99 3.32 17.26 1.84
N CYS A 100 2.88 17.73 3.01
CA CYS A 100 2.95 19.13 3.39
C CYS A 100 4.40 19.64 3.39
N PHE A 101 5.34 18.83 3.85
CA PHE A 101 6.76 19.19 3.83
C PHE A 101 7.32 19.24 2.40
N ASN A 102 7.02 18.24 1.57
CA ASN A 102 7.50 18.16 0.20
C ASN A 102 6.93 19.25 -0.70
N THR A 103 5.70 19.68 -0.47
CA THR A 103 5.01 20.70 -1.28
C THR A 103 5.16 22.13 -0.75
N ARG A 104 5.82 22.30 0.39
CA ARG A 104 5.99 23.62 1.04
C ARG A 104 6.63 24.65 0.11
N GLY A 105 5.99 25.82 -0.01
CA GLY A 105 6.49 26.93 -0.81
C GLY A 105 6.35 26.73 -2.33
N ARG A 106 5.69 25.68 -2.78
CA ARG A 106 5.44 25.41 -4.22
C ARG A 106 4.04 25.84 -4.63
N ILE A 107 3.90 26.32 -5.85
CA ILE A 107 2.60 26.44 -6.51
C ILE A 107 2.25 25.06 -7.03
N LEU A 108 1.18 24.48 -6.49
CA LEU A 108 0.76 23.12 -6.82
C LEU A 108 -0.06 23.10 -8.11
N ASN A 109 0.26 22.20 -9.01
CA ASN A 109 -0.62 21.85 -10.11
C ASN A 109 -1.85 21.07 -9.61
N HIS A 110 -2.81 20.81 -10.49
CA HIS A 110 -4.05 20.10 -10.14
C HIS A 110 -3.79 18.74 -9.50
N THR A 111 -2.91 17.95 -10.08
CA THR A 111 -2.58 16.58 -9.62
C THR A 111 -1.95 16.57 -8.23
N ASN A 112 -0.93 17.41 -8.01
CA ASN A 112 -0.30 17.52 -6.70
C ASN A 112 -1.27 18.03 -5.63
N ASN A 113 -2.15 19.00 -5.99
CA ASN A 113 -3.16 19.50 -5.06
C ASN A 113 -4.14 18.39 -4.65
N LEU A 114 -4.58 17.54 -5.58
CA LEU A 114 -5.43 16.38 -5.29
C LEU A 114 -4.72 15.42 -4.32
N GLY A 115 -3.44 15.12 -4.54
CA GLY A 115 -2.64 14.30 -3.63
C GLY A 115 -2.55 14.87 -2.23
N VAL A 116 -2.39 16.20 -2.09
CA VAL A 116 -2.44 16.89 -0.78
C VAL A 116 -3.78 16.68 -0.08
N GLN A 117 -4.90 16.78 -0.81
CA GLN A 117 -6.23 16.57 -0.21
C GLN A 117 -6.41 15.12 0.25
N ILE A 118 -5.98 14.13 -0.54
CA ILE A 118 -6.04 12.72 -0.15
C ILE A 118 -5.15 12.44 1.07
N ALA A 119 -3.97 13.06 1.14
CA ALA A 119 -3.09 12.91 2.30
C ALA A 119 -3.72 13.44 3.60
N LYS A 120 -4.47 14.55 3.53
CA LYS A 120 -5.26 15.06 4.68
C LYS A 120 -6.38 14.09 5.05
N ASP A 121 -7.15 13.58 4.06
CA ASP A 121 -8.20 12.59 4.27
C ASP A 121 -7.67 11.32 4.96
N CYS A 122 -6.43 10.88 4.64
CA CYS A 122 -5.80 9.76 5.36
C CYS A 122 -5.75 10.00 6.87
N SER A 123 -5.28 11.17 7.30
CA SER A 123 -5.19 11.50 8.73
C SER A 123 -6.56 11.60 9.38
N GLU A 124 -7.52 12.28 8.75
CA GLU A 124 -8.87 12.46 9.27
C GLU A 124 -9.57 11.11 9.48
N ARG A 125 -9.53 10.22 8.48
CA ARG A 125 -10.10 8.88 8.57
C ARG A 125 -9.45 8.03 9.64
N LEU A 126 -8.13 8.06 9.75
CA LEU A 126 -7.44 7.24 10.75
C LEU A 126 -7.64 7.75 12.17
N LEU A 127 -7.78 9.06 12.38
CA LEU A 127 -8.17 9.62 13.67
C LEU A 127 -9.60 9.24 14.03
N GLN A 128 -10.50 9.14 13.07
CA GLN A 128 -11.90 8.75 13.27
C GLN A 128 -12.05 7.24 13.51
N TYR A 129 -11.42 6.40 12.72
CA TYR A 129 -11.69 4.96 12.65
C TYR A 129 -10.58 4.08 13.22
N GLY A 130 -9.33 4.57 13.27
CA GLY A 130 -8.16 3.73 13.53
C GLY A 130 -8.16 3.02 14.88
N VAL A 131 -8.61 3.68 15.94
CA VAL A 131 -8.68 3.08 17.29
C VAL A 131 -9.69 1.92 17.30
N LYS A 132 -10.89 2.17 16.78
CA LYS A 132 -11.94 1.13 16.69
C LYS A 132 -11.52 -0.02 15.81
N ALA A 133 -10.87 0.27 14.68
CA ALA A 133 -10.32 -0.75 13.77
C ALA A 133 -9.29 -1.65 14.44
N LEU A 134 -8.42 -1.10 15.32
CA LEU A 134 -7.46 -1.88 16.10
C LEU A 134 -8.15 -2.80 17.11
N ASP A 135 -9.16 -2.30 17.80
CA ASP A 135 -9.93 -3.10 18.76
C ASP A 135 -10.69 -4.25 18.07
N ASP A 136 -11.28 -3.98 16.91
CA ASP A 136 -11.97 -4.97 16.11
C ASP A 136 -11.03 -6.03 15.53
N ALA A 137 -9.86 -5.60 15.03
CA ALA A 137 -8.83 -6.52 14.53
C ALA A 137 -8.34 -7.50 15.62
N GLN A 138 -8.20 -7.06 16.88
CA GLN A 138 -7.85 -7.95 17.99
C GLN A 138 -8.88 -9.04 18.24
N LYS A 139 -10.13 -8.80 17.86
CA LYS A 139 -11.27 -9.71 17.99
C LYS A 139 -11.58 -10.46 16.69
N ASN A 140 -10.76 -10.27 15.64
CA ASN A 140 -10.98 -10.78 14.28
C ASN A 140 -12.36 -10.35 13.70
N ILE A 141 -12.85 -9.15 14.07
CA ILE A 141 -14.07 -8.56 13.58
C ILE A 141 -13.75 -7.68 12.37
N VAL A 142 -14.51 -7.84 11.29
CA VAL A 142 -14.48 -6.98 10.11
C VAL A 142 -15.65 -6.02 10.20
N SER A 143 -15.42 -4.85 10.79
CA SER A 143 -16.36 -3.75 10.87
C SER A 143 -16.17 -2.76 9.70
N ASP A 144 -17.08 -1.83 9.53
CA ASP A 144 -16.93 -0.75 8.56
C ASP A 144 -15.73 0.12 8.87
N GLU A 145 -15.44 0.39 10.16
CA GLU A 145 -14.26 1.14 10.59
C GLU A 145 -12.95 0.41 10.25
N PHE A 146 -12.94 -0.92 10.40
CA PHE A 146 -11.81 -1.73 9.98
C PHE A 146 -11.60 -1.67 8.46
N ILE A 147 -12.67 -1.79 7.68
CA ILE A 147 -12.63 -1.69 6.22
C ILE A 147 -12.12 -0.31 5.80
N GLN A 148 -12.68 0.78 6.34
CA GLN A 148 -12.23 2.14 6.04
C GLN A 148 -10.75 2.36 6.37
N THR A 149 -10.28 1.83 7.49
CA THR A 149 -8.87 1.88 7.90
C THR A 149 -7.97 1.13 6.91
N VAL A 150 -8.33 -0.09 6.51
CA VAL A 150 -7.59 -0.90 5.54
C VAL A 150 -7.51 -0.19 4.17
N LEU A 151 -8.64 0.34 3.69
CA LEU A 151 -8.68 1.08 2.42
C LEU A 151 -7.84 2.36 2.48
N THR A 152 -7.86 3.08 3.60
CA THR A 152 -7.03 4.26 3.80
C THR A 152 -5.54 3.90 3.72
N ILE A 153 -5.11 2.83 4.39
CA ILE A 153 -3.71 2.39 4.40
C ILE A 153 -3.25 1.92 3.02
N ILE A 154 -4.06 1.17 2.29
CA ILE A 154 -3.63 0.57 1.02
C ILE A 154 -3.91 1.52 -0.15
N VAL A 155 -5.12 2.02 -0.28
CA VAL A 155 -5.57 2.73 -1.48
C VAL A 155 -5.23 4.21 -1.39
N ASN A 156 -5.64 4.91 -0.31
CA ASN A 156 -5.44 6.35 -0.23
C ASN A 156 -3.94 6.70 -0.22
N THR A 157 -3.12 5.98 0.58
CA THR A 157 -1.68 6.24 0.59
C THR A 157 -1.01 5.89 -0.75
N GLY A 158 -1.53 4.88 -1.45
CA GLY A 158 -1.10 4.55 -2.81
C GLY A 158 -1.37 5.67 -3.80
N LEU A 159 -2.57 6.25 -3.76
CA LEU A 159 -2.93 7.42 -4.58
C LEU A 159 -2.04 8.62 -4.25
N VAL A 160 -1.79 8.90 -2.98
CA VAL A 160 -0.86 9.97 -2.56
C VAL A 160 0.52 9.76 -3.18
N SER A 161 1.06 8.54 -3.12
CA SER A 161 2.39 8.21 -3.65
C SER A 161 2.51 8.34 -5.18
N VAL A 162 1.40 8.32 -5.90
CA VAL A 162 1.37 8.51 -7.36
C VAL A 162 1.15 9.99 -7.74
N LEU A 163 0.47 10.75 -6.89
CA LEU A 163 0.03 12.12 -7.21
C LEU A 163 1.01 13.19 -6.71
N VAL A 164 1.86 12.88 -5.74
CA VAL A 164 2.85 13.79 -5.12
C VAL A 164 4.22 13.13 -5.09
#